data_51c34b3c1db3da88efaafcadda5511c4
#
_entry.id   51c34b3c1db3da88efaafcadda5511c4
#
_cell.length_a   1.000
_cell.length_b   1.000
_cell.length_c   1.000
_cell.angle_alpha   90.00
_cell.angle_beta   90.00
_cell.angle_gamma   90.00
#
_symmetry.space_group_name_H-M   'P 1'
#
loop_
_entity.id
_entity.type
_entity.pdbx_description
1 polymer ?
#
loop_
_entity_poly.entity_id
_entity_poly.type
_entity_poly.pdbx_seq_one_letter_code
_entity_poly.pdbx_strand_id
1 'polypeptide(L)'
;TRRFLLQCRNGKCTGIIRFQGQLMTYVPGQGPCYRCAFQSPPPKDAVPTCKQAGVIGAMGGVIGSLQAMEAIKYIIGQGDLLTGRLLTYDALKMTFRTVKLPKNHHCPVCGDNPTITELIDYEQAVCELKH
;
A
#
# COMPACT_ATOMS: atom_id res chain seq x y z
N THR A 1 -23.62 -0.41 1.37
CA THR A 1 -22.72 0.45 0.56
C THR A 1 -21.32 -0.11 0.70
N ARG A 2 -20.79 -0.83 -0.31
CA ARG A 2 -19.43 -1.36 -0.31
C ARG A 2 -18.48 -0.17 -0.44
N ARG A 3 -17.85 0.23 0.64
CA ARG A 3 -16.82 1.27 0.61
C ARG A 3 -15.56 0.69 -0.01
N PHE A 4 -15.29 1.07 -1.23
CA PHE A 4 -13.99 0.89 -1.85
C PHE A 4 -13.01 1.85 -1.16
N LEU A 5 -12.19 1.30 -0.32
CA LEU A 5 -11.07 2.02 0.24
C LEU A 5 -9.81 1.49 -0.44
N LEU A 6 -9.48 2.10 -1.58
CA LEU A 6 -8.08 2.35 -1.89
C LEU A 6 -7.60 3.22 -0.74
N GLN A 7 -7.29 2.60 0.39
CA GLN A 7 -6.91 3.33 1.59
C GLN A 7 -5.46 3.76 1.48
N CYS A 8 -5.26 4.73 0.62
CA CYS A 8 -4.12 5.61 0.64
C CYS A 8 -4.56 6.99 1.15
N ARG A 9 -5.25 7.03 2.28
CA ARG A 9 -5.53 8.32 2.92
C ARG A 9 -4.28 8.96 3.51
N ASN A 10 -3.16 8.23 3.56
CA ASN A 10 -1.81 8.74 3.84
C ASN A 10 -0.75 8.08 2.97
N GLY A 11 -1.04 7.84 1.69
CA GLY A 11 -0.04 7.52 0.68
C GLY A 11 0.75 6.21 0.83
N LYS A 12 0.23 5.19 1.55
CA LYS A 12 1.07 4.05 1.97
C LYS A 12 0.61 2.65 1.58
N CYS A 13 -0.45 2.48 0.82
CA CYS A 13 -0.74 1.19 0.18
C CYS A 13 0.10 0.97 -1.08
N THR A 14 0.71 2.05 -1.54
CA THR A 14 1.66 2.05 -2.66
C THR A 14 2.93 2.70 -2.15
N GLY A 15 4.01 1.96 -2.15
CA GLY A 15 5.34 2.49 -1.86
C GLY A 15 6.13 2.56 -3.16
N ILE A 16 6.75 3.71 -3.46
CA ILE A 16 7.72 3.85 -4.52
C ILE A 16 8.99 4.42 -3.90
N ILE A 17 10.09 3.69 -4.03
CA ILE A 17 11.41 4.12 -3.58
C ILE A 17 12.38 3.84 -4.71
N ARG A 18 12.98 4.89 -5.28
CA ARG A 18 13.95 4.76 -6.38
C ARG A 18 13.38 3.92 -7.54
N PHE A 19 13.88 2.72 -7.75
CA PHE A 19 13.50 1.77 -8.79
C PHE A 19 12.58 0.63 -8.30
N GLN A 20 12.10 0.71 -7.08
CA GLN A 20 11.23 -0.30 -6.51
C GLN A 20 9.83 0.27 -6.24
N GLY A 21 8.82 -0.50 -6.59
CA GLY A 21 7.42 -0.21 -6.35
C GLY A 21 6.70 -1.37 -5.70
N GLN A 22 5.67 -1.06 -4.92
CA GLN A 22 4.78 -2.06 -4.33
C GLN A 22 3.34 -1.61 -4.42
N LEU A 23 2.43 -2.57 -4.55
CA LEU A 23 1.00 -2.35 -4.70
C LEU A 23 0.22 -3.48 -4.05
N MET A 24 -0.84 -3.13 -3.32
CA MET A 24 -1.85 -4.08 -2.84
C MET A 24 -3.23 -3.45 -2.90
N THR A 25 -4.26 -4.29 -3.02
CA THR A 25 -5.66 -3.88 -2.96
C THR A 25 -6.26 -4.34 -1.64
N TYR A 26 -6.91 -3.43 -0.93
CA TYR A 26 -7.66 -3.72 0.28
C TYR A 26 -9.15 -3.54 0.05
N VAL A 27 -9.91 -4.59 0.28
CA VAL A 27 -11.37 -4.56 0.31
C VAL A 27 -11.83 -4.89 1.73
N PRO A 28 -12.53 -3.99 2.43
CA PRO A 28 -12.98 -4.25 3.80
C PRO A 28 -13.75 -5.56 3.93
N GLY A 29 -13.35 -6.38 4.90
CA GLY A 29 -13.96 -7.69 5.14
C GLY A 29 -13.51 -8.82 4.22
N GLN A 30 -12.73 -8.56 3.17
CA GLN A 30 -12.34 -9.57 2.17
C GLN A 30 -10.85 -9.89 2.15
N GLY A 31 -10.10 -9.59 3.19
CA GLY A 31 -8.69 -9.93 3.20
C GLY A 31 -7.89 -9.08 4.18
N PRO A 32 -6.56 -9.17 4.14
CA PRO A 32 -5.68 -8.41 5.00
C PRO A 32 -5.70 -6.93 4.64
N CYS A 33 -5.64 -6.07 5.64
CA CYS A 33 -5.36 -4.65 5.44
C CYS A 33 -3.84 -4.40 5.39
N TYR A 34 -3.46 -3.15 5.11
CA TYR A 34 -2.04 -2.75 5.10
C TYR A 34 -1.33 -3.06 6.43
N ARG A 35 -2.03 -2.91 7.56
CA ARG A 35 -1.48 -3.18 8.90
C ARG A 35 -1.28 -4.68 9.18
N CYS A 36 -1.94 -5.57 8.44
CA CYS A 36 -1.64 -7.01 8.51
C CYS A 36 -0.25 -7.31 7.94
N ALA A 37 0.14 -6.61 6.88
CA ALA A 37 1.44 -6.77 6.24
C ALA A 37 2.55 -6.02 7.00
N PHE A 38 2.24 -4.80 7.45
CA PHE A 38 3.18 -3.89 8.11
C PHE A 38 2.64 -3.50 9.49
N GLN A 39 2.94 -4.33 10.49
CA GLN A 39 2.36 -4.23 11.82
C GLN A 39 2.68 -2.93 12.55
N SER A 40 3.85 -2.36 12.35
CA SER A 40 4.28 -1.08 12.90
C SER A 40 4.88 -0.17 11.83
N PRO A 41 4.80 1.16 12.00
CA PRO A 41 5.58 2.06 11.18
C PRO A 41 7.07 1.75 11.34
N PRO A 42 7.87 1.84 10.28
CA PRO A 42 9.32 1.70 10.42
C PRO A 42 9.86 2.80 11.33
N PRO A 43 10.94 2.54 12.09
CA PRO A 43 11.64 3.58 12.85
C PRO A 43 11.99 4.78 11.95
N LYS A 44 12.07 5.98 12.53
CA LYS A 44 12.29 7.24 11.78
C LYS A 44 13.51 7.17 10.84
N ASP A 45 14.54 6.44 11.21
CA ASP A 45 15.80 6.35 10.45
C ASP A 45 15.94 5.09 9.59
N ALA A 46 14.98 4.18 9.64
CA ALA A 46 15.06 2.91 8.90
C ALA A 46 14.65 3.03 7.42
N VAL A 47 13.94 4.09 7.05
CA VAL A 47 13.52 4.34 5.66
C VAL A 47 14.02 5.72 5.25
N PRO A 48 14.78 5.82 4.15
CA PRO A 48 15.23 7.10 3.66
C PRO A 48 14.03 7.99 3.34
N THR A 49 14.15 9.27 3.66
CA THR A 49 13.12 10.26 3.33
C THR A 49 12.97 10.41 1.82
N CYS A 50 11.84 10.94 1.35
CA CYS A 50 11.62 11.20 -0.08
C CYS A 50 12.72 12.08 -0.69
N LYS A 51 13.29 13.00 0.10
CA LYS A 51 14.44 13.84 -0.32
C LYS A 51 15.72 13.04 -0.51
N GLN A 52 15.95 12.03 0.34
CA GLN A 52 17.17 11.21 0.29
C GLN A 52 17.07 10.11 -0.77
N ALA A 53 15.89 9.50 -0.91
CA ALA A 53 15.71 8.39 -1.84
C ALA A 53 15.43 8.85 -3.28
N GLY A 54 14.69 9.94 -3.43
CA GLY A 54 14.13 10.37 -4.71
C GLY A 54 13.03 9.43 -5.21
N VAL A 55 12.26 9.91 -6.16
CA VAL A 55 11.24 9.12 -6.90
C VAL A 55 11.43 9.38 -8.38
N ILE A 56 11.55 8.31 -9.15
CA ILE A 56 11.62 8.39 -10.60
C ILE A 56 10.19 8.48 -11.13
N GLY A 57 9.89 9.54 -11.91
CA GLY A 57 8.54 9.80 -12.41
C GLY A 57 7.93 8.62 -13.18
N ALA A 58 8.74 7.91 -13.95
CA ALA A 58 8.30 6.70 -14.68
C ALA A 58 7.76 5.60 -13.73
N MET A 59 8.33 5.47 -12.53
CA MET A 59 7.83 4.52 -11.52
C MET A 59 6.41 4.89 -11.06
N GLY A 60 6.14 6.20 -10.90
CA GLY A 60 4.80 6.71 -10.61
C GLY A 60 3.81 6.35 -11.71
N GLY A 61 4.21 6.46 -12.96
CA GLY A 61 3.41 6.06 -14.12
C GLY A 61 3.05 4.58 -14.11
N VAL A 62 4.05 3.71 -13.96
CA VAL A 62 3.84 2.24 -13.95
C VAL A 62 2.92 1.83 -12.80
N ILE A 63 3.27 2.18 -11.58
CA ILE A 63 2.51 1.77 -10.40
C ILE A 63 1.13 2.43 -10.38
N GLY A 64 1.01 3.70 -10.82
CA GLY A 64 -0.26 4.41 -10.92
C GLY A 64 -1.21 3.77 -11.95
N SER A 65 -0.70 3.33 -13.09
CA SER A 65 -1.50 2.59 -14.09
C SER A 65 -2.00 1.25 -13.55
N LEU A 66 -1.16 0.52 -12.82
CA LEU A 66 -1.58 -0.72 -12.17
C LEU A 66 -2.65 -0.47 -11.10
N GLN A 67 -2.55 0.61 -10.31
CA GLN A 67 -3.60 1.01 -9.37
C GLN A 67 -4.91 1.31 -10.07
N ALA A 68 -4.87 2.04 -11.19
CA ALA A 68 -6.06 2.36 -11.98
C ALA A 68 -6.72 1.08 -12.50
N MET A 69 -5.94 0.09 -12.96
CA MET A 69 -6.48 -1.20 -13.39
C MET A 69 -7.13 -1.98 -12.26
N GLU A 70 -6.56 -1.96 -11.05
CA GLU A 70 -7.18 -2.57 -9.87
C GLU A 70 -8.55 -1.91 -9.55
N ALA A 71 -8.60 -0.57 -9.63
CA ALA A 71 -9.85 0.17 -9.42
C ALA A 71 -10.90 -0.17 -10.49
N ILE A 72 -10.52 -0.23 -11.76
CA ILE A 72 -11.42 -0.61 -12.86
C ILE A 72 -11.96 -2.02 -12.64
N LYS A 73 -11.11 -3.00 -12.38
CA LYS A 73 -11.53 -4.40 -12.11
C LYS A 73 -12.54 -4.47 -10.96
N TYR A 74 -12.31 -3.72 -9.89
CA TYR A 74 -13.21 -3.66 -8.75
C TYR A 74 -14.59 -3.10 -9.16
N ILE A 75 -14.61 -2.01 -9.94
CA ILE A 75 -15.84 -1.33 -10.36
C ILE A 75 -16.67 -2.23 -11.28
N ILE A 76 -16.04 -2.86 -12.26
CA ILE A 76 -16.73 -3.73 -13.22
C ILE A 76 -17.01 -5.14 -12.68
N GLY A 77 -16.43 -5.51 -11.53
CA GLY A 77 -16.61 -6.82 -10.92
C GLY A 77 -15.97 -7.97 -11.69
N GLN A 78 -14.90 -7.71 -12.46
CA GLN A 78 -14.24 -8.71 -13.30
C GLN A 78 -12.75 -8.80 -12.97
N GLY A 79 -12.20 -10.01 -13.14
CA GLY A 79 -10.80 -10.32 -12.92
C GLY A 79 -10.43 -10.46 -11.44
N ASP A 80 -9.20 -10.89 -11.19
CA ASP A 80 -8.67 -11.12 -9.84
C ASP A 80 -8.02 -9.86 -9.30
N LEU A 81 -8.50 -9.38 -8.16
CA LEU A 81 -7.88 -8.26 -7.44
C LEU A 81 -6.62 -8.71 -6.68
N LEU A 82 -5.76 -7.74 -6.37
CA LEU A 82 -4.60 -7.95 -5.48
C LEU A 82 -4.99 -8.03 -3.99
N THR A 83 -6.24 -8.41 -3.69
CA THR A 83 -6.69 -8.64 -2.32
C THR A 83 -5.97 -9.86 -1.73
N GLY A 84 -5.32 -9.70 -0.59
CA GLY A 84 -4.51 -10.76 0.02
C GLY A 84 -3.19 -11.04 -0.69
N ARG A 85 -2.76 -10.13 -1.55
CA ARG A 85 -1.49 -10.22 -2.29
C ARG A 85 -0.78 -8.87 -2.32
N LEU A 86 0.54 -8.91 -2.15
CA LEU A 86 1.40 -7.75 -2.37
C LEU A 86 2.15 -7.95 -3.70
N LEU A 87 1.92 -7.06 -4.64
CA LEU A 87 2.72 -6.97 -5.86
C LEU A 87 3.94 -6.09 -5.58
N THR A 88 5.12 -6.58 -5.90
CA THR A 88 6.37 -5.82 -5.89
C THR A 88 6.94 -5.74 -7.29
N TYR A 89 7.47 -4.58 -7.65
CA TYR A 89 8.09 -4.30 -8.93
C TYR A 89 9.51 -3.77 -8.73
N ASP A 90 10.48 -4.43 -9.37
CA ASP A 90 11.87 -3.98 -9.45
C ASP A 90 12.15 -3.55 -10.89
N ALA A 91 12.27 -2.24 -11.12
CA ALA A 91 12.45 -1.69 -12.46
C ALA A 91 13.86 -1.94 -13.03
N LEU A 92 14.87 -2.10 -12.19
CA LEU A 92 16.21 -2.41 -12.66
C LEU A 92 16.31 -3.83 -13.24
N LYS A 93 15.53 -4.76 -12.69
CA LYS A 93 15.47 -6.15 -13.13
C LYS A 93 14.29 -6.42 -14.05
N MET A 94 13.38 -5.44 -14.23
CA MET A 94 12.10 -5.59 -14.94
C MET A 94 11.29 -6.79 -14.46
N THR A 95 11.26 -7.02 -13.13
CA THR A 95 10.59 -8.17 -12.53
C THR A 95 9.43 -7.74 -11.66
N PHE A 96 8.31 -8.47 -11.82
CA PHE A 96 7.16 -8.40 -10.94
C PHE A 96 7.11 -9.67 -10.08
N ARG A 97 6.88 -9.49 -8.80
CA ARG A 97 6.70 -10.60 -7.84
C ARG A 97 5.42 -10.38 -7.06
N THR A 98 4.67 -11.45 -6.87
CA THR A 98 3.46 -11.43 -6.04
C THR A 98 3.67 -12.30 -4.82
N VAL A 99 3.48 -11.72 -3.64
CA VAL A 99 3.60 -12.39 -2.33
C VAL A 99 2.21 -12.50 -1.71
N LYS A 100 1.82 -13.69 -1.25
CA LYS A 100 0.58 -13.89 -0.53
C LYS A 100 0.67 -13.25 0.86
N LEU A 101 -0.35 -12.50 1.24
CA LEU A 101 -0.50 -11.88 2.55
C LEU A 101 -1.70 -12.51 3.27
N PRO A 102 -1.48 -13.30 4.33
CA PRO A 102 -2.59 -13.81 5.13
C PRO A 102 -3.20 -12.69 5.99
N LYS A 103 -4.51 -12.80 6.25
CA LYS A 103 -5.16 -11.93 7.22
C LYS A 103 -4.62 -12.24 8.62
N ASN A 104 -4.24 -11.21 9.36
CA ASN A 104 -3.86 -11.33 10.75
C ASN A 104 -5.10 -11.16 11.64
N HIS A 105 -5.52 -12.21 12.32
CA HIS A 105 -6.66 -12.19 13.25
C HIS A 105 -6.44 -11.25 14.45
N HIS A 106 -5.19 -11.01 14.83
CA HIS A 106 -4.80 -10.06 15.89
C HIS A 106 -4.47 -8.67 15.36
N CYS A 107 -4.83 -8.37 14.09
CA CYS A 107 -4.55 -7.05 13.53
C CYS A 107 -5.31 -5.96 14.30
N PRO A 108 -4.64 -4.89 14.77
CA PRO A 108 -5.30 -3.84 15.53
C PRO A 108 -6.32 -3.03 14.73
N VAL A 109 -6.31 -3.14 13.38
CA VAL A 109 -7.20 -2.38 12.49
C VAL A 109 -8.33 -3.23 11.93
N CYS A 110 -8.04 -4.46 11.48
CA CYS A 110 -9.02 -5.31 10.78
C CYS A 110 -9.11 -6.73 11.36
N GLY A 111 -8.49 -6.99 12.50
CA GLY A 111 -8.56 -8.27 13.21
C GLY A 111 -9.94 -8.52 13.82
N ASP A 112 -10.05 -9.60 14.58
CA ASP A 112 -11.32 -10.01 15.19
C ASP A 112 -11.75 -9.06 16.33
N ASN A 113 -10.77 -8.41 17.00
CA ASN A 113 -10.99 -7.39 18.03
C ASN A 113 -10.14 -6.15 17.70
N PRO A 114 -10.59 -5.28 16.79
CA PRO A 114 -9.81 -4.10 16.41
C PRO A 114 -9.72 -3.09 17.55
N THR A 115 -8.50 -2.63 17.84
CA THR A 115 -8.21 -1.62 18.87
C THR A 115 -8.05 -0.22 18.29
N ILE A 116 -7.74 -0.12 16.98
CA ILE A 116 -7.60 1.14 16.25
C ILE A 116 -8.84 1.33 15.40
N THR A 117 -9.80 2.09 15.90
CA THR A 117 -11.09 2.39 15.24
C THR A 117 -11.12 3.78 14.63
N GLU A 118 -10.19 4.66 15.02
CA GLU A 118 -10.07 6.03 14.57
C GLU A 118 -8.72 6.28 13.90
N LEU A 119 -8.60 7.37 13.15
CA LEU A 119 -7.35 7.81 12.56
C LEU A 119 -6.39 8.26 13.67
N ILE A 120 -5.22 7.64 13.72
CA ILE A 120 -4.16 7.99 14.67
C ILE A 120 -3.09 8.76 13.90
N ASP A 121 -2.71 9.92 14.41
CA ASP A 121 -1.54 10.65 13.90
C ASP A 121 -0.27 9.96 14.37
N TYR A 122 0.49 9.46 13.42
CA TYR A 122 1.84 8.97 13.69
C TYR A 122 2.81 10.12 13.46
N GLU A 123 3.72 10.37 14.37
CA GLU A 123 4.87 11.23 14.12
C GLU A 123 5.71 10.63 12.99
N GLN A 124 5.52 11.13 11.79
CA GLN A 124 6.26 10.70 10.61
C GLN A 124 7.14 11.81 10.10
N ALA A 125 8.26 11.42 9.48
CA ALA A 125 9.02 12.33 8.64
C ALA A 125 8.12 12.85 7.53
N VAL A 126 7.63 14.07 7.67
CA VAL A 126 6.78 14.74 6.69
C VAL A 126 7.66 15.06 5.48
N CYS A 127 7.25 14.60 4.30
CA CYS A 127 7.80 15.12 3.06
C CYS A 127 7.29 16.56 2.89
N GLU A 128 8.00 17.54 3.43
CA GLU A 128 7.74 18.94 3.14
C GLU A 128 8.14 19.21 1.68
N LEU A 129 7.15 19.22 0.82
CA LEU A 129 7.28 19.86 -0.49
C LEU A 129 7.25 21.36 -0.24
N LYS A 130 8.41 21.98 -0.09
CA LYS A 130 8.51 23.45 -0.24
C LYS A 130 8.37 23.75 -1.73
N HIS A 131 7.28 24.43 -2.08
CA HIS A 131 7.11 25.11 -3.36
C HIS A 131 8.14 26.22 -3.55
#